data_b432f897fc0ba849d74fba3e754077ae
#
_entry.id   b432f897fc0ba849d74fba3e754077ae
#
_cell.length_a   1.000
_cell.length_b   1.000
_cell.length_c   1.000
_cell.angle_alpha   90.00
_cell.angle_beta   90.00
_cell.angle_gamma   90.00
#
_symmetry.space_group_name_H-M   'P 1'
#
loop_
_entity.id
_entity.type
_entity.pdbx_description
1 polymer ?
#
loop_
_entity_poly.entity_id
_entity_poly.type
_entity_poly.pdbx_seq_one_letter_code
_entity_poly.pdbx_strand_id
1 'polypeptide(L)'
;MSQSRAQSRAQSRAAASRESTRRLIVTLVICVVVVLLVLVVGILVTKSASYTAAETHILASIAASRVPAIVSASLGLNWIFSPPIAVVVGVVSAAIIFVVTRRWLNVLHFGVLVLGTWLSSEVIKVLVHRPRPQGNVADTLVPNPDPDSYPSGHVCFAVGLGFAILMLVMRSRVRAIVAVLAILLALATALSRIYLGIHFPTDVIASLVFSAAAFIALEALWRRFVESAPARDERAVTA
;
A
#
# COMPACT_ATOMS: atom_id res chain seq x y z
N MET A 1 -35.64 -39.11 3.56
CA MET A 1 -35.53 -37.65 3.84
C MET A 1 -34.09 -37.18 4.15
N SER A 2 -33.21 -37.99 4.73
CA SER A 2 -31.82 -37.66 5.11
C SER A 2 -30.88 -37.39 3.89
N GLN A 3 -30.92 -38.26 2.87
CA GLN A 3 -30.03 -38.15 1.68
C GLN A 3 -30.29 -36.90 0.81
N SER A 4 -31.55 -36.50 0.65
CA SER A 4 -31.90 -35.29 -0.10
C SER A 4 -31.33 -34.00 0.54
N ARG A 5 -31.35 -33.91 1.88
CA ARG A 5 -30.78 -32.79 2.62
C ARG A 5 -29.24 -32.77 2.55
N ALA A 6 -28.60 -33.94 2.53
CA ALA A 6 -27.14 -34.03 2.38
C ALA A 6 -26.68 -33.58 0.98
N GLN A 7 -27.39 -34.01 -0.06
CA GLN A 7 -27.13 -33.61 -1.45
C GLN A 7 -27.34 -32.10 -1.66
N SER A 8 -28.43 -31.53 -1.15
CA SER A 8 -28.69 -30.07 -1.22
C SER A 8 -27.59 -29.26 -0.53
N ARG A 9 -27.13 -29.70 0.66
CA ARG A 9 -26.01 -29.05 1.36
C ARG A 9 -24.68 -29.14 0.59
N ALA A 10 -24.39 -30.27 -0.04
CA ALA A 10 -23.19 -30.45 -0.85
C ALA A 10 -23.22 -29.55 -2.08
N GLN A 11 -24.35 -29.46 -2.78
CA GLN A 11 -24.53 -28.56 -3.93
C GLN A 11 -24.39 -27.09 -3.54
N SER A 12 -25.00 -26.67 -2.42
CA SER A 12 -24.87 -25.29 -1.90
C SER A 12 -23.43 -24.95 -1.52
N ARG A 13 -22.68 -25.87 -0.90
CA ARG A 13 -21.25 -25.67 -0.59
C ARG A 13 -20.41 -25.57 -1.87
N ALA A 14 -20.65 -26.41 -2.86
CA ALA A 14 -19.94 -26.37 -4.14
C ALA A 14 -20.22 -25.05 -4.90
N ALA A 15 -21.46 -24.57 -4.91
CA ALA A 15 -21.83 -23.29 -5.51
C ALA A 15 -21.15 -22.11 -4.78
N ALA A 16 -21.15 -22.09 -3.45
CA ALA A 16 -20.48 -21.07 -2.65
C ALA A 16 -18.96 -21.05 -2.88
N SER A 17 -18.33 -22.24 -2.99
CA SER A 17 -16.90 -22.35 -3.30
C SER A 17 -16.56 -21.82 -4.69
N ARG A 18 -17.37 -22.13 -5.71
CA ARG A 18 -17.19 -21.62 -7.08
C ARG A 18 -17.34 -20.10 -7.13
N GLU A 19 -18.32 -19.55 -6.45
CA GLU A 19 -18.53 -18.10 -6.39
C GLU A 19 -17.37 -17.38 -5.68
N SER A 20 -16.87 -17.94 -4.55
CA SER A 20 -15.70 -17.42 -3.85
C SER A 20 -14.47 -17.43 -4.75
N THR A 21 -14.22 -18.51 -5.48
CA THR A 21 -13.10 -18.62 -6.41
C THR A 21 -13.23 -17.62 -7.57
N ARG A 22 -14.43 -17.47 -8.14
CA ARG A 22 -14.69 -16.50 -9.19
C ARG A 22 -14.43 -15.06 -8.74
N ARG A 23 -14.91 -14.70 -7.55
CA ARG A 23 -14.65 -13.36 -6.96
C ARG A 23 -13.17 -13.11 -6.77
N LEU A 24 -12.42 -14.09 -6.27
CA LEU A 24 -10.97 -13.98 -6.15
C LEU A 24 -10.30 -13.72 -7.48
N ILE A 25 -10.61 -14.53 -8.51
CA ILE A 25 -10.03 -14.38 -9.85
C ILE A 25 -10.33 -12.99 -10.41
N VAL A 26 -11.59 -12.54 -10.35
CA VAL A 26 -11.97 -11.21 -10.83
C VAL A 26 -11.21 -10.11 -10.08
N THR A 27 -11.12 -10.20 -8.75
CA THR A 27 -10.35 -9.22 -7.96
C THR A 27 -8.88 -9.20 -8.37
N LEU A 28 -8.24 -10.35 -8.49
CA LEU A 28 -6.82 -10.42 -8.88
C LEU A 28 -6.60 -9.90 -10.30
N VAL A 29 -7.48 -10.24 -11.25
CA VAL A 29 -7.39 -9.72 -12.62
C VAL A 29 -7.49 -8.19 -12.64
N ILE A 30 -8.46 -7.61 -11.92
CA ILE A 30 -8.59 -6.15 -11.81
C ILE A 30 -7.31 -5.55 -11.20
N CYS A 31 -6.79 -6.10 -10.10
CA CYS A 31 -5.58 -5.61 -9.48
C CYS A 31 -4.37 -5.69 -10.43
N VAL A 32 -4.21 -6.79 -11.15
CA VAL A 32 -3.12 -6.95 -12.14
C VAL A 32 -3.26 -5.93 -13.26
N VAL A 33 -4.46 -5.73 -13.80
CA VAL A 33 -4.71 -4.70 -14.83
C VAL A 33 -4.33 -3.31 -14.31
N VAL A 34 -4.73 -2.96 -13.09
CA VAL A 34 -4.38 -1.66 -12.48
C VAL A 34 -2.86 -1.52 -12.32
N VAL A 35 -2.17 -2.56 -11.84
CA VAL A 35 -0.69 -2.55 -11.70
C VAL A 35 -0.02 -2.39 -13.06
N LEU A 36 -0.49 -3.10 -14.09
CA LEU A 36 0.03 -2.96 -15.45
C LEU A 36 -0.22 -1.55 -16.03
N LEU A 37 -1.39 -0.96 -15.78
CA LEU A 37 -1.67 0.42 -16.17
C LEU A 37 -0.73 1.41 -15.47
N VAL A 38 -0.50 1.24 -14.16
CA VAL A 38 0.47 2.06 -13.43
C VAL A 38 1.87 1.92 -14.02
N LEU A 39 2.32 0.70 -14.34
CA LEU A 39 3.62 0.47 -14.99
C LEU A 39 3.71 1.17 -16.36
N VAL A 40 2.71 0.99 -17.21
CA VAL A 40 2.66 1.62 -18.54
C VAL A 40 2.67 3.14 -18.43
N VAL A 41 1.85 3.72 -17.55
CA VAL A 41 1.86 5.18 -17.30
C VAL A 41 3.24 5.63 -16.85
N GLY A 42 3.87 4.93 -15.90
CA GLY A 42 5.23 5.25 -15.44
C GLY A 42 6.25 5.30 -16.58
N ILE A 43 6.25 4.30 -17.46
CA ILE A 43 7.13 4.24 -18.64
C ILE A 43 6.84 5.39 -19.61
N LEU A 44 5.57 5.68 -19.88
CA LEU A 44 5.18 6.74 -20.81
C LEU A 44 5.57 8.14 -20.31
N VAL A 45 5.30 8.46 -19.04
CA VAL A 45 5.64 9.77 -18.47
C VAL A 45 7.16 9.94 -18.35
N THR A 46 7.91 8.87 -18.09
CA THR A 46 9.37 8.90 -18.04
C THR A 46 9.97 9.22 -19.41
N LYS A 47 9.38 8.71 -20.49
CA LYS A 47 9.83 8.94 -21.86
C LYS A 47 9.35 10.26 -22.45
N SER A 48 8.41 10.95 -21.83
CA SER A 48 7.86 12.21 -22.34
C SER A 48 8.56 13.42 -21.71
N ALA A 49 9.46 14.03 -22.45
CA ALA A 49 10.15 15.24 -22.01
C ALA A 49 9.19 16.41 -21.76
N SER A 50 8.16 16.57 -22.59
CA SER A 50 7.14 17.62 -22.42
C SER A 50 6.31 17.43 -21.16
N TYR A 51 5.95 16.20 -20.84
CA TYR A 51 5.22 15.89 -19.60
C TYR A 51 6.08 16.13 -18.36
N THR A 52 7.33 15.65 -18.38
CA THR A 52 8.29 15.91 -17.30
C THR A 52 8.54 17.40 -17.10
N ALA A 53 8.66 18.19 -18.18
CA ALA A 53 8.79 19.64 -18.10
C ALA A 53 7.56 20.31 -17.45
N ALA A 54 6.35 19.86 -17.81
CA ALA A 54 5.13 20.38 -17.20
C ALA A 54 5.05 20.10 -15.69
N GLU A 55 5.37 18.89 -15.26
CA GLU A 55 5.41 18.56 -13.83
C GLU A 55 6.53 19.29 -13.09
N THR A 56 7.70 19.48 -13.74
CA THR A 56 8.80 20.28 -13.20
C THR A 56 8.36 21.74 -12.98
N HIS A 57 7.58 22.30 -13.88
CA HIS A 57 7.03 23.65 -13.73
C HIS A 57 6.06 23.73 -12.53
N ILE A 58 5.24 22.71 -12.31
CA ILE A 58 4.39 22.63 -11.11
C ILE A 58 5.24 22.65 -9.83
N LEU A 59 6.30 21.83 -9.79
CA LEU A 59 7.20 21.79 -8.64
C LEU A 59 7.92 23.13 -8.40
N ALA A 60 8.35 23.82 -9.48
CA ALA A 60 8.96 25.14 -9.39
C ALA A 60 7.99 26.18 -8.81
N SER A 61 6.73 26.15 -9.24
CA SER A 61 5.69 27.05 -8.72
C SER A 61 5.44 26.84 -7.23
N ILE A 62 5.43 25.56 -6.77
CA ILE A 62 5.31 25.21 -5.36
C ILE A 62 6.56 25.68 -4.59
N ALA A 63 7.76 25.46 -5.14
CA ALA A 63 9.01 25.84 -4.51
C ALA A 63 9.09 27.36 -4.26
N ALA A 64 8.60 28.17 -5.19
CA ALA A 64 8.58 29.63 -5.09
C ALA A 64 7.63 30.16 -3.99
N SER A 65 6.67 29.35 -3.54
CA SER A 65 5.64 29.73 -2.55
C SER A 65 5.70 28.92 -1.26
N ARG A 66 6.83 28.30 -0.94
CA ARG A 66 6.98 27.46 0.26
C ARG A 66 6.80 28.23 1.56
N VAL A 67 5.97 27.67 2.45
CA VAL A 67 5.74 28.20 3.81
C VAL A 67 6.58 27.39 4.81
N PRO A 68 7.37 28.03 5.68
CA PRO A 68 8.28 27.31 6.61
C PRO A 68 7.59 26.27 7.47
N ALA A 69 6.39 26.54 7.97
CA ALA A 69 5.64 25.57 8.78
C ALA A 69 5.26 24.30 7.99
N ILE A 70 4.88 24.46 6.71
CA ILE A 70 4.54 23.30 5.86
C ILE A 70 5.82 22.54 5.47
N VAL A 71 6.93 23.23 5.25
CA VAL A 71 8.24 22.60 5.04
C VAL A 71 8.59 21.73 6.23
N SER A 72 8.52 22.27 7.46
CA SER A 72 8.84 21.54 8.70
C SER A 72 7.94 20.32 8.88
N ALA A 73 6.64 20.45 8.65
CA ALA A 73 5.69 19.33 8.70
C ALA A 73 6.02 18.26 7.65
N SER A 74 6.36 18.68 6.43
CA SER A 74 6.75 17.78 5.34
C SER A 74 8.05 17.04 5.62
N LEU A 75 9.03 17.71 6.24
CA LEU A 75 10.28 17.11 6.70
C LEU A 75 10.03 16.10 7.83
N GLY A 76 9.11 16.40 8.75
CA GLY A 76 8.69 15.48 9.79
C GLY A 76 8.09 14.18 9.19
N LEU A 77 7.20 14.29 8.22
CA LEU A 77 6.66 13.14 7.50
C LEU A 77 7.74 12.39 6.71
N ASN A 78 8.68 13.11 6.10
CA ASN A 78 9.83 12.49 5.44
C ASN A 78 10.66 11.65 6.40
N TRP A 79 10.92 12.15 7.59
CA TRP A 79 11.69 11.44 8.61
C TRP A 79 10.94 10.21 9.13
N ILE A 80 9.65 10.34 9.48
CA ILE A 80 8.82 9.24 10.01
C ILE A 80 8.73 8.08 9.02
N PHE A 81 8.61 8.38 7.72
CA PHE A 81 8.49 7.36 6.67
C PHE A 81 9.81 7.08 5.93
N SER A 82 10.95 7.60 6.42
CA SER A 82 12.26 7.19 5.91
C SER A 82 12.50 5.69 6.15
N PRO A 83 13.21 4.98 5.28
CA PRO A 83 13.33 3.52 5.38
C PRO A 83 13.72 2.99 6.75
N PRO A 84 14.74 3.53 7.47
CA PRO A 84 15.08 3.02 8.80
C PRO A 84 13.97 3.25 9.83
N ILE A 85 13.32 4.42 9.81
CA ILE A 85 12.23 4.72 10.76
C ILE A 85 10.97 3.95 10.40
N ALA A 86 10.66 3.77 9.11
CA ALA A 86 9.55 2.94 8.65
C ALA A 86 9.66 1.48 9.17
N VAL A 87 10.87 0.92 9.20
CA VAL A 87 11.11 -0.40 9.80
C VAL A 87 10.80 -0.36 11.30
N VAL A 88 11.26 0.64 12.04
CA VAL A 88 10.95 0.80 13.47
C VAL A 88 9.44 0.92 13.70
N VAL A 89 8.76 1.76 12.93
CA VAL A 89 7.29 1.93 12.99
C VAL A 89 6.58 0.60 12.70
N GLY A 90 7.04 -0.14 11.70
CA GLY A 90 6.50 -1.46 11.36
C GLY A 90 6.67 -2.46 12.50
N VAL A 91 7.87 -2.56 13.07
CA VAL A 91 8.18 -3.48 14.19
C VAL A 91 7.38 -3.11 15.45
N VAL A 92 7.31 -1.83 15.80
CA VAL A 92 6.53 -1.35 16.95
C VAL A 92 5.05 -1.65 16.74
N SER A 93 4.51 -1.40 15.54
CA SER A 93 3.13 -1.73 15.21
C SER A 93 2.86 -3.24 15.32
N ALA A 94 3.76 -4.07 14.80
CA ALA A 94 3.68 -5.53 14.91
C ALA A 94 3.70 -6.00 16.37
N ALA A 95 4.56 -5.41 17.20
CA ALA A 95 4.64 -5.71 18.63
C ALA A 95 3.34 -5.33 19.36
N ILE A 96 2.79 -4.15 19.08
CA ILE A 96 1.49 -3.71 19.65
C ILE A 96 0.38 -4.69 19.23
N ILE A 97 0.31 -5.07 17.95
CA ILE A 97 -0.65 -6.03 17.44
C ILE A 97 -0.53 -7.35 18.18
N PHE A 98 0.68 -7.86 18.38
CA PHE A 98 0.90 -9.09 19.14
C PHE A 98 0.44 -8.97 20.59
N VAL A 99 0.82 -7.90 21.29
CA VAL A 99 0.42 -7.68 22.70
C VAL A 99 -1.09 -7.59 22.86
N VAL A 100 -1.78 -6.92 21.95
CA VAL A 100 -3.22 -6.71 22.00
C VAL A 100 -3.99 -7.96 21.59
N THR A 101 -3.56 -8.63 20.53
CA THR A 101 -4.33 -9.76 19.96
C THR A 101 -3.87 -11.12 20.47
N ARG A 102 -2.63 -11.23 20.93
CA ARG A 102 -1.96 -12.48 21.34
C ARG A 102 -1.96 -13.55 20.23
N ARG A 103 -2.04 -13.13 18.97
CA ARG A 103 -2.12 -14.02 17.80
C ARG A 103 -1.02 -13.69 16.78
N TRP A 104 -0.10 -14.60 16.58
CA TRP A 104 0.96 -14.48 15.58
C TRP A 104 0.45 -14.32 14.14
N LEU A 105 -0.69 -14.95 13.83
CA LEU A 105 -1.31 -14.80 12.50
C LEU A 105 -1.69 -13.36 12.19
N ASN A 106 -2.10 -12.56 13.19
CA ASN A 106 -2.40 -11.14 12.99
C ASN A 106 -1.12 -10.33 12.71
N VAL A 107 -0.02 -10.69 13.36
CA VAL A 107 1.30 -10.07 13.10
C VAL A 107 1.80 -10.42 11.71
N LEU A 108 1.68 -11.68 11.32
CA LEU A 108 2.06 -12.14 9.98
C LEU A 108 1.19 -11.47 8.90
N HIS A 109 -0.13 -11.42 9.11
CA HIS A 109 -1.07 -10.72 8.22
C HIS A 109 -0.69 -9.26 8.03
N PHE A 110 -0.48 -8.53 9.13
CA PHE A 110 0.01 -7.15 9.12
C PHE A 110 1.32 -7.03 8.31
N GLY A 111 2.30 -7.88 8.60
CA GLY A 111 3.60 -7.89 7.91
C GLY A 111 3.46 -8.13 6.41
N VAL A 112 2.66 -9.12 6.00
CA VAL A 112 2.40 -9.40 4.58
C VAL A 112 1.77 -8.21 3.87
N LEU A 113 0.80 -7.55 4.50
CA LEU A 113 0.12 -6.40 3.89
C LEU A 113 1.04 -5.17 3.79
N VAL A 114 1.77 -4.84 4.85
CA VAL A 114 2.66 -3.66 4.85
C VAL A 114 3.87 -3.89 3.97
N LEU A 115 4.65 -4.94 4.23
CA LEU A 115 5.87 -5.22 3.49
C LEU A 115 5.57 -5.62 2.05
N GLY A 116 4.53 -6.42 1.82
CA GLY A 116 4.14 -6.83 0.48
C GLY A 116 3.75 -5.63 -0.39
N THR A 117 2.99 -4.67 0.15
CA THR A 117 2.65 -3.44 -0.57
C THR A 117 3.89 -2.58 -0.84
N TRP A 118 4.76 -2.40 0.16
CA TRP A 118 5.96 -1.59 0.02
C TRP A 118 6.98 -2.22 -0.92
N LEU A 119 7.38 -3.48 -0.69
CA LEU A 119 8.39 -4.17 -1.50
C LEU A 119 7.94 -4.37 -2.95
N SER A 120 6.65 -4.61 -3.20
CA SER A 120 6.15 -4.67 -4.58
C SER A 120 6.27 -3.34 -5.33
N SER A 121 6.27 -2.20 -4.63
CA SER A 121 6.52 -0.90 -5.25
C SER A 121 7.97 -0.74 -5.73
N GLU A 122 8.93 -1.37 -5.06
CA GLU A 122 10.34 -1.36 -5.49
C GLU A 122 10.53 -2.12 -6.80
N VAL A 123 9.72 -3.18 -7.05
CA VAL A 123 9.74 -3.87 -8.34
C VAL A 123 9.31 -2.94 -9.47
N ILE A 124 8.22 -2.18 -9.27
CA ILE A 124 7.76 -1.19 -10.27
C ILE A 124 8.82 -0.11 -10.48
N LYS A 125 9.46 0.35 -9.41
CA LYS A 125 10.52 1.36 -9.46
C LYS A 125 11.68 0.91 -10.37
N VAL A 126 12.17 -0.31 -10.16
CA VAL A 126 13.24 -0.90 -10.98
C VAL A 126 12.83 -1.08 -12.45
N LEU A 127 11.55 -1.30 -12.74
CA LEU A 127 11.07 -1.45 -14.12
C LEU A 127 10.87 -0.11 -14.85
N VAL A 128 10.51 0.94 -14.10
CA VAL A 128 10.22 2.27 -14.69
C VAL A 128 11.47 3.14 -14.81
N HIS A 129 12.39 3.08 -13.83
CA HIS A 129 13.62 3.89 -13.77
C HIS A 129 13.40 5.38 -14.04
N ARG A 130 12.37 5.96 -13.39
CA ARG A 130 12.09 7.40 -13.56
C ARG A 130 13.04 8.23 -12.71
N PRO A 131 13.89 9.11 -13.32
CA PRO A 131 14.74 10.02 -12.55
C PRO A 131 13.91 10.94 -11.65
N ARG A 132 14.45 11.27 -10.47
CA ARG A 132 13.84 12.27 -9.59
C ARG A 132 13.91 13.67 -10.18
N PRO A 133 13.02 14.58 -9.72
CA PRO A 133 13.19 16.00 -9.99
C PRO A 133 14.60 16.46 -9.60
N GLN A 134 15.30 17.13 -10.51
CA GLN A 134 16.68 17.57 -10.33
C GLN A 134 16.83 19.08 -10.54
N GLY A 135 17.89 19.65 -9.96
CA GLY A 135 18.37 20.99 -10.24
C GLY A 135 17.59 22.11 -9.55
N ASN A 136 17.87 23.34 -10.01
CA ASN A 136 17.37 24.59 -9.42
C ASN A 136 15.84 24.76 -9.45
N VAL A 137 15.14 23.85 -10.11
CA VAL A 137 13.68 23.86 -10.26
C VAL A 137 12.97 23.22 -9.06
N ALA A 138 13.63 22.25 -8.45
CA ALA A 138 13.19 21.67 -7.21
C ALA A 138 14.38 21.73 -6.25
N ASP A 139 14.55 22.88 -5.55
CA ASP A 139 15.43 22.91 -4.39
C ASP A 139 15.00 21.77 -3.46
N THR A 140 15.61 20.60 -3.70
CA THR A 140 15.30 19.41 -2.90
C THR A 140 15.82 19.67 -1.51
N LEU A 141 14.88 19.89 -0.60
CA LEU A 141 15.18 20.16 0.81
C LEU A 141 15.72 18.90 1.52
N VAL A 142 15.76 17.77 0.80
CA VAL A 142 16.15 16.48 1.36
C VAL A 142 17.10 15.78 0.39
N PRO A 143 18.30 15.41 0.84
CA PRO A 143 19.17 14.51 0.09
C PRO A 143 18.45 13.15 -0.06
N ASN A 144 18.36 12.63 -1.28
CA ASN A 144 17.78 11.33 -1.51
C ASN A 144 18.80 10.41 -2.20
N PRO A 145 19.22 9.32 -1.56
CA PRO A 145 20.20 8.40 -2.13
C PRO A 145 19.62 7.52 -3.26
N ASP A 146 18.28 7.36 -3.29
CA ASP A 146 17.59 6.57 -4.30
C ASP A 146 17.35 7.42 -5.57
N PRO A 147 17.95 7.07 -6.73
CA PRO A 147 17.85 7.86 -7.95
C PRO A 147 16.45 7.83 -8.57
N ASP A 148 15.65 6.79 -8.28
CA ASP A 148 14.38 6.55 -8.93
C ASP A 148 13.21 7.13 -8.13
N SER A 149 12.28 7.79 -8.86
CA SER A 149 11.16 8.50 -8.24
C SER A 149 9.84 7.72 -8.27
N TYR A 150 9.62 6.86 -9.25
CA TYR A 150 8.31 6.27 -9.51
C TYR A 150 8.24 4.79 -9.19
N PRO A 151 7.26 4.35 -8.40
CA PRO A 151 6.37 5.12 -7.52
C PRO A 151 7.07 5.53 -6.22
N SER A 152 6.40 6.38 -5.40
CA SER A 152 6.95 6.81 -4.11
C SER A 152 6.83 5.74 -3.04
N GLY A 153 7.96 5.20 -2.57
CA GLY A 153 8.00 4.20 -1.50
C GLY A 153 7.42 4.71 -0.17
N HIS A 154 7.60 5.99 0.18
CA HIS A 154 7.01 6.60 1.37
C HIS A 154 5.48 6.56 1.34
N VAL A 155 4.88 6.88 0.20
CA VAL A 155 3.42 6.83 0.02
C VAL A 155 2.93 5.39 0.07
N CYS A 156 3.62 4.47 -0.62
CA CYS A 156 3.26 3.05 -0.61
C CYS A 156 3.30 2.46 0.80
N PHE A 157 4.31 2.80 1.59
CA PHE A 157 4.39 2.38 2.99
C PHE A 157 3.27 2.99 3.84
N ALA A 158 3.01 4.30 3.71
CA ALA A 158 1.95 4.97 4.48
C ALA A 158 0.55 4.37 4.19
N VAL A 159 0.26 4.08 2.92
CA VAL A 159 -0.99 3.43 2.51
C VAL A 159 -1.07 2.00 3.06
N GLY A 160 0.00 1.21 2.89
CA GLY A 160 0.07 -0.18 3.39
C GLY A 160 -0.13 -0.24 4.90
N LEU A 161 0.56 0.62 5.66
CA LEU A 161 0.43 0.73 7.11
C LEU A 161 -1.00 1.11 7.54
N GLY A 162 -1.56 2.16 6.93
CA GLY A 162 -2.90 2.64 7.27
C GLY A 162 -3.97 1.58 7.04
N PHE A 163 -3.95 0.92 5.89
CA PHE A 163 -4.91 -0.14 5.57
C PHE A 163 -4.70 -1.40 6.43
N ALA A 164 -3.45 -1.79 6.72
CA ALA A 164 -3.19 -2.94 7.56
C ALA A 164 -3.69 -2.73 8.99
N ILE A 165 -3.52 -1.52 9.55
CA ILE A 165 -4.09 -1.17 10.86
C ILE A 165 -5.63 -1.19 10.79
N LEU A 166 -6.22 -0.66 9.72
CA LEU A 166 -7.67 -0.64 9.54
C LEU A 166 -8.29 -2.05 9.53
N MET A 167 -7.59 -3.04 8.95
CA MET A 167 -8.07 -4.44 8.93
C MET A 167 -8.16 -5.05 10.33
N LEU A 168 -7.35 -4.60 11.27
CA LEU A 168 -7.32 -5.11 12.64
C LEU A 168 -8.37 -4.47 13.56
N VAL A 169 -8.96 -3.34 13.14
CA VAL A 169 -9.95 -2.63 13.94
C VAL A 169 -11.35 -3.22 13.73
N MET A 170 -11.91 -3.84 14.78
CA MET A 170 -13.21 -4.52 14.73
C MET A 170 -14.42 -3.59 14.96
N ARG A 171 -14.28 -2.53 15.78
CA ARG A 171 -15.39 -1.64 16.15
C ARG A 171 -15.73 -0.67 15.01
N SER A 172 -17.00 -0.58 14.61
CA SER A 172 -17.43 0.23 13.47
C SER A 172 -17.11 1.74 13.59
N ARG A 173 -17.34 2.35 14.75
CA ARG A 173 -17.03 3.78 14.98
C ARG A 173 -15.53 4.05 14.98
N VAL A 174 -14.75 3.24 15.70
CA VAL A 174 -13.28 3.36 15.74
C VAL A 174 -12.71 3.09 14.35
N ARG A 175 -13.25 2.11 13.62
CA ARG A 175 -12.84 1.79 12.25
C ARG A 175 -13.02 2.98 11.29
N ALA A 176 -14.13 3.71 11.39
CA ALA A 176 -14.36 4.90 10.58
C ALA A 176 -13.33 6.01 10.87
N ILE A 177 -13.03 6.25 12.14
CA ILE A 177 -12.01 7.22 12.56
C ILE A 177 -10.63 6.79 12.03
N VAL A 178 -10.24 5.54 12.22
CA VAL A 178 -8.95 5.00 11.73
C VAL A 178 -8.86 5.09 10.22
N ALA A 179 -9.95 4.81 9.49
CA ALA A 179 -9.97 4.96 8.04
C ALA A 179 -9.72 6.41 7.59
N VAL A 180 -10.40 7.36 8.22
CA VAL A 180 -10.20 8.79 7.93
C VAL A 180 -8.76 9.20 8.25
N LEU A 181 -8.23 8.83 9.41
CA LEU A 181 -6.85 9.15 9.78
C LEU A 181 -5.83 8.51 8.83
N ALA A 182 -6.03 7.26 8.42
CA ALA A 182 -5.17 6.59 7.47
C ALA A 182 -5.17 7.27 6.09
N ILE A 183 -6.35 7.68 5.61
CA ILE A 183 -6.48 8.42 4.35
C ILE A 183 -5.79 9.78 4.46
N LEU A 184 -6.05 10.54 5.53
CA LEU A 184 -5.42 11.84 5.74
C LEU A 184 -3.90 11.73 5.83
N LEU A 185 -3.38 10.72 6.53
CA LEU A 185 -1.94 10.47 6.63
C LEU A 185 -1.32 10.11 5.28
N ALA A 186 -1.97 9.24 4.51
CA ALA A 186 -1.51 8.88 3.17
C ALA A 186 -1.49 10.10 2.23
N LEU A 187 -2.55 10.93 2.25
CA LEU A 187 -2.62 12.16 1.46
C LEU A 187 -1.60 13.20 1.91
N ALA A 188 -1.44 13.41 3.23
CA ALA A 188 -0.42 14.32 3.77
C ALA A 188 1.00 13.87 3.39
N THR A 189 1.28 12.56 3.47
CA THR A 189 2.55 11.99 3.00
C THR A 189 2.71 12.23 1.50
N ALA A 190 1.69 11.97 0.71
CA ALA A 190 1.69 12.18 -0.74
C ALA A 190 1.99 13.65 -1.10
N LEU A 191 1.27 14.59 -0.52
CA LEU A 191 1.48 16.02 -0.74
C LEU A 191 2.85 16.50 -0.26
N SER A 192 3.35 15.95 0.85
CA SER A 192 4.68 16.28 1.36
C SER A 192 5.79 15.95 0.37
N ARG A 193 5.65 14.86 -0.44
CA ARG A 193 6.65 14.49 -1.47
C ARG A 193 6.73 15.51 -2.59
N ILE A 194 5.57 16.01 -3.02
CA ILE A 194 5.47 17.07 -4.04
C ILE A 194 5.98 18.38 -3.46
N TYR A 195 5.57 18.71 -2.24
CA TYR A 195 5.95 19.97 -1.58
C TYR A 195 7.46 20.07 -1.30
N LEU A 196 8.10 18.96 -0.98
CA LEU A 196 9.56 18.89 -0.84
C LEU A 196 10.30 18.86 -2.19
N GLY A 197 9.62 18.69 -3.32
CA GLY A 197 10.22 18.65 -4.65
C GLY A 197 10.97 17.36 -4.97
N ILE A 198 10.74 16.26 -4.24
CA ILE A 198 11.47 15.00 -4.39
C ILE A 198 10.72 13.92 -5.18
N HIS A 199 9.47 14.18 -5.52
CA HIS A 199 8.65 13.36 -6.41
C HIS A 199 7.78 14.25 -7.31
N PHE A 200 7.52 13.77 -8.51
CA PHE A 200 6.53 14.35 -9.40
C PHE A 200 5.10 14.04 -8.95
N PRO A 201 4.09 14.88 -9.29
CA PRO A 201 2.69 14.59 -9.00
C PRO A 201 2.22 13.21 -9.46
N THR A 202 2.65 12.78 -10.66
CA THR A 202 2.30 11.46 -11.19
C THR A 202 2.87 10.32 -10.37
N ASP A 203 4.10 10.45 -9.82
CA ASP A 203 4.70 9.41 -8.96
C ASP A 203 3.83 9.14 -7.75
N VAL A 204 3.28 10.20 -7.17
CA VAL A 204 2.48 10.17 -5.96
C VAL A 204 1.08 9.60 -6.24
N ILE A 205 0.43 10.03 -7.33
CA ILE A 205 -0.87 9.50 -7.74
C ILE A 205 -0.75 8.01 -8.05
N ALA A 206 0.29 7.63 -8.79
CA ALA A 206 0.58 6.24 -9.10
C ALA A 206 0.79 5.41 -7.83
N SER A 207 1.48 5.94 -6.82
CA SER A 207 1.68 5.27 -5.54
C SER A 207 0.38 4.97 -4.82
N LEU A 208 -0.57 5.91 -4.79
CA LEU A 208 -1.88 5.70 -4.16
C LEU A 208 -2.67 4.60 -4.87
N VAL A 209 -2.73 4.65 -6.20
CA VAL A 209 -3.45 3.68 -7.03
C VAL A 209 -2.81 2.29 -6.94
N PHE A 210 -1.49 2.24 -7.10
CA PHE A 210 -0.71 1.01 -7.00
C PHE A 210 -0.88 0.32 -5.65
N SER A 211 -0.69 1.09 -4.56
CA SER A 211 -0.77 0.55 -3.21
C SER A 211 -2.15 0.00 -2.87
N ALA A 212 -3.21 0.67 -3.33
CA ALA A 212 -4.58 0.17 -3.15
C ALA A 212 -4.77 -1.18 -3.88
N ALA A 213 -4.31 -1.30 -5.12
CA ALA A 213 -4.41 -2.54 -5.88
C ALA A 213 -3.57 -3.67 -5.28
N ALA A 214 -2.31 -3.38 -4.91
CA ALA A 214 -1.42 -4.34 -4.28
C ALA A 214 -1.99 -4.84 -2.94
N PHE A 215 -2.47 -3.92 -2.10
CA PHE A 215 -3.09 -4.26 -0.82
C PHE A 215 -4.33 -5.15 -1.00
N ILE A 216 -5.25 -4.79 -1.90
CA ILE A 216 -6.46 -5.58 -2.17
C ILE A 216 -6.10 -6.99 -2.66
N ALA A 217 -5.10 -7.11 -3.53
CA ALA A 217 -4.65 -8.41 -4.03
C ALA A 217 -4.06 -9.28 -2.90
N LEU A 218 -3.18 -8.70 -2.06
CA LEU A 218 -2.57 -9.40 -0.93
C LEU A 218 -3.61 -9.84 0.11
N GLU A 219 -4.57 -8.97 0.42
CA GLU A 219 -5.68 -9.28 1.34
C GLU A 219 -6.58 -10.37 0.79
N ALA A 220 -6.91 -10.34 -0.51
CA ALA A 220 -7.72 -11.38 -1.14
C ALA A 220 -7.02 -12.75 -1.12
N LEU A 221 -5.71 -12.78 -1.36
CA LEU A 221 -4.88 -13.98 -1.26
C LEU A 221 -4.79 -14.49 0.17
N TRP A 222 -4.55 -13.59 1.14
CA TRP A 222 -4.50 -13.94 2.56
C TRP A 222 -5.78 -14.63 3.02
N ARG A 223 -6.94 -14.02 2.75
CA ARG A 223 -8.25 -14.60 3.11
C ARG A 223 -8.47 -15.96 2.47
N ARG A 224 -8.06 -16.13 1.22
CA ARG A 224 -8.26 -17.37 0.48
C ARG A 224 -7.40 -18.52 1.01
N PHE A 225 -6.13 -18.25 1.29
CA PHE A 225 -5.15 -19.30 1.56
C PHE A 225 -4.82 -19.49 3.04
N VAL A 226 -5.02 -18.47 3.86
CA VAL A 226 -4.69 -18.54 5.29
C VAL A 226 -5.94 -18.63 6.15
N GLU A 227 -6.91 -17.73 5.99
CA GLU A 227 -8.12 -17.74 6.84
C GLU A 227 -9.11 -18.85 6.45
N SER A 228 -9.16 -19.25 5.16
CA SER A 228 -10.05 -20.32 4.70
C SER A 228 -9.46 -21.71 4.86
N ALA A 229 -8.20 -21.85 5.30
CA ALA A 229 -7.61 -23.15 5.60
C ALA A 229 -8.37 -23.78 6.77
N PRO A 230 -8.85 -25.07 6.66
CA PRO A 230 -9.47 -25.73 7.78
C PRO A 230 -8.48 -25.75 8.95
N ALA A 231 -8.95 -25.39 10.15
CA ALA A 231 -8.15 -25.50 11.36
C ALA A 231 -7.54 -26.92 11.41
N ARG A 232 -6.23 -27.03 11.38
CA ARG A 232 -5.54 -28.31 11.53
C ARG A 232 -6.01 -28.88 12.84
N ASP A 233 -6.59 -30.09 12.77
CA ASP A 233 -7.13 -30.82 13.91
C ASP A 233 -5.98 -31.04 14.88
N GLU A 234 -5.89 -30.22 15.94
CA GLU A 234 -4.88 -30.37 17.02
C GLU A 234 -5.05 -31.66 17.80
N ARG A 235 -6.09 -32.47 17.47
CA ARG A 235 -6.37 -33.75 18.11
C ARG A 235 -5.51 -34.90 17.58
N ALA A 236 -4.72 -34.71 16.52
CA ALA A 236 -3.89 -35.78 15.95
C ALA A 236 -2.49 -35.89 16.59
N VAL A 237 -2.14 -35.06 17.58
CA VAL A 237 -0.81 -35.07 18.24
C VAL A 237 -0.83 -35.68 19.65
N THR A 238 -2.00 -36.06 20.15
CA THR A 238 -2.15 -36.68 21.50
C THR A 238 -2.65 -38.13 21.46
N ALA A 239 -2.36 -38.86 20.39
CA ALA A 239 -2.60 -40.29 20.31
C ALA A 239 -1.28 -41.06 20.21
#